data_1106303da0fcc4aee3b96e41610d9aa2
#
_entry.id   1106303da0fcc4aee3b96e41610d9aa2
#
_cell.length_a   1.000
_cell.length_b   1.000
_cell.length_c   1.000
_cell.angle_alpha   90.00
_cell.angle_beta   90.00
_cell.angle_gamma   90.00
#
_symmetry.space_group_name_H-M   'P 1'
#
loop_
_entity.id
_entity.type
_entity.pdbx_description
1 polymer ?
#
loop_
_entity_poly.entity_id
_entity_poly.type
_entity_poly.pdbx_seq_one_letter_code
_entity_poly.pdbx_strand_id
1 'polypeptide(L)'
;MNKKTILASVIISLLIGLMAGCAGPRVDHQPRMDAALEDLRAARQELEREAPNKGGHREKAVELIDRAINQVKEGIEYGERYVR
;
A
#
# COMPACT_ATOMS: atom_id res chain seq x y z
N MET A 1 25.98 -17.31 -10.33
CA MET A 1 25.15 -16.34 -9.70
C MET A 1 25.83 -15.70 -8.53
N ASN A 2 25.63 -14.43 -8.36
CA ASN A 2 26.36 -13.66 -7.40
C ASN A 2 25.79 -13.85 -5.99
N LYS A 3 26.68 -14.02 -5.01
CA LYS A 3 26.23 -14.19 -3.61
C LYS A 3 25.44 -12.97 -3.12
N LYS A 4 25.81 -11.79 -3.58
CA LYS A 4 25.11 -10.56 -3.22
C LYS A 4 23.66 -10.57 -3.68
N THR A 5 23.41 -11.10 -4.85
CA THR A 5 22.05 -11.19 -5.38
C THR A 5 21.19 -12.13 -4.53
N ILE A 6 21.78 -13.25 -4.14
CA ILE A 6 21.07 -14.23 -3.32
C ILE A 6 20.69 -13.63 -1.96
N LEU A 7 21.64 -12.94 -1.33
CA LEU A 7 21.39 -12.33 -0.03
C LEU A 7 20.29 -11.27 -0.11
N ALA A 8 20.31 -10.46 -1.17
CA ALA A 8 19.29 -9.44 -1.35
C ALA A 8 17.90 -10.06 -1.48
N SER A 9 17.80 -11.16 -2.23
CA SER A 9 16.53 -11.85 -2.40
C SER A 9 16.00 -12.37 -1.07
N VAL A 10 16.86 -12.94 -0.24
CA VAL A 10 16.46 -13.46 1.06
C VAL A 10 15.94 -12.35 1.95
N ILE A 11 16.63 -11.21 1.96
CA ILE A 11 16.22 -10.08 2.78
C ILE A 11 14.85 -9.56 2.37
N ILE A 12 14.62 -9.43 1.08
CA ILE A 12 13.33 -8.97 0.56
C ILE A 12 12.21 -9.91 0.96
N SER A 13 12.46 -11.21 0.84
CA SER A 13 11.46 -12.22 1.22
C SER A 13 11.12 -12.13 2.70
N LEU A 14 12.12 -11.91 3.54
CA LEU A 14 11.90 -11.79 4.97
C LEU A 14 11.07 -10.58 5.31
N LEU A 15 11.33 -9.45 4.66
CA LEU A 15 10.56 -8.23 4.89
C LEU A 15 9.09 -8.41 4.51
N ILE A 16 8.83 -9.05 3.39
CA ILE A 16 7.46 -9.32 2.97
C ILE A 16 6.77 -10.22 3.98
N GLY A 17 7.48 -11.23 4.47
CA GLY A 17 6.93 -12.11 5.48
C GLY A 17 6.56 -11.39 6.76
N LEU A 18 7.40 -10.46 7.20
CA LEU A 18 7.11 -9.69 8.41
C LEU A 18 5.87 -8.83 8.24
N MET A 19 5.72 -8.18 7.08
CA MET A 19 4.54 -7.37 6.83
C MET A 19 3.27 -8.20 6.83
N ALA A 20 3.31 -9.37 6.22
CA ALA A 20 2.17 -10.27 6.24
C ALA A 20 1.85 -10.73 7.65
N GLY A 21 2.88 -10.94 8.47
CA GLY A 21 2.69 -11.35 9.85
C GLY A 21 2.09 -10.27 10.73
N CYS A 22 2.20 -9.01 10.33
CA CYS A 22 1.62 -7.92 11.08
C CYS A 22 0.12 -7.80 10.89
N ALA A 23 -0.46 -8.48 9.92
CA ALA A 23 -1.90 -8.47 9.69
C ALA A 23 -2.59 -9.41 10.67
N GLY A 24 -2.63 -9.01 11.93
CA GLY A 24 -3.26 -9.81 12.97
C GLY A 24 -4.76 -9.93 12.78
N PRO A 25 -5.39 -10.86 13.50
CA PRO A 25 -6.83 -11.03 13.41
C PRO A 25 -7.57 -9.79 13.89
N ARG A 26 -8.64 -9.50 13.22
CA ARG A 26 -9.53 -8.39 13.57
C ARG A 26 -10.94 -8.92 13.55
N VAL A 27 -11.76 -8.40 14.41
CA VAL A 27 -13.11 -8.90 14.55
C VAL A 27 -14.16 -7.93 14.04
N ASP A 28 -13.82 -6.67 13.96
CA ASP A 28 -14.79 -5.65 13.57
C ASP A 28 -14.24 -4.76 12.50
N HIS A 29 -15.13 -4.02 11.88
CA HIS A 29 -14.78 -3.05 10.85
C HIS A 29 -14.12 -3.70 9.64
N GLN A 30 -13.21 -3.01 9.04
CA GLN A 30 -12.52 -3.47 7.85
C GLN A 30 -11.05 -3.13 8.00
N PRO A 31 -10.35 -3.81 8.90
CA PRO A 31 -8.97 -3.43 9.22
C PRO A 31 -8.02 -3.52 8.03
N ARG A 32 -8.27 -4.46 7.13
CA ARG A 32 -7.43 -4.57 5.95
C ARG A 32 -7.66 -3.41 4.99
N MET A 33 -8.92 -2.98 4.87
CA MET A 33 -9.24 -1.82 4.05
C MET A 33 -8.63 -0.56 4.64
N ASP A 34 -8.71 -0.43 5.96
CA ASP A 34 -8.12 0.72 6.65
C ASP A 34 -6.61 0.72 6.48
N ALA A 35 -5.96 -0.44 6.61
CA ALA A 35 -4.53 -0.56 6.42
C ALA A 35 -4.12 -0.19 4.99
N ALA A 36 -4.89 -0.66 4.02
CA ALA A 36 -4.62 -0.33 2.63
C ALA A 36 -4.73 1.17 2.38
N LEU A 37 -5.71 1.80 2.99
CA LEU A 37 -5.88 3.25 2.86
C LEU A 37 -4.66 3.99 3.41
N GLU A 38 -4.17 3.59 4.57
CA GLU A 38 -2.99 4.22 5.15
C GLU A 38 -1.75 3.96 4.30
N ASP A 39 -1.62 2.76 3.76
CA ASP A 39 -0.49 2.43 2.89
C ASP A 39 -0.51 3.28 1.61
N LEU A 40 -1.69 3.49 1.04
CA LEU A 40 -1.81 4.33 -0.13
C LEU A 40 -1.44 5.78 0.16
N ARG A 41 -1.85 6.28 1.32
CA ARG A 41 -1.48 7.62 1.73
C ARG A 41 0.02 7.77 1.92
N ALA A 42 0.64 6.75 2.52
CA ALA A 42 2.08 6.76 2.71
C ALA A 42 2.82 6.73 1.37
N ALA A 43 2.35 5.89 0.45
CA ALA A 43 2.95 5.82 -0.88
C ALA A 43 2.84 7.16 -1.61
N ARG A 44 1.69 7.81 -1.49
CA ARG A 44 1.49 9.13 -2.09
C ARG A 44 2.49 10.14 -1.57
N GLN A 45 2.70 10.15 -0.26
CA GLN A 45 3.66 11.06 0.36
C GLN A 45 5.08 10.80 -0.14
N GLU A 46 5.45 9.55 -0.28
CA GLU A 46 6.77 9.20 -0.78
C GLU A 46 6.97 9.70 -2.20
N LEU A 47 5.97 9.57 -3.04
CA LEU A 47 6.05 10.05 -4.42
C LEU A 47 6.14 11.58 -4.47
N GLU A 48 5.46 12.25 -3.56
CA GLU A 48 5.48 13.71 -3.52
C GLU A 48 6.85 14.25 -3.11
N ARG A 49 7.64 13.46 -2.40
CA ARG A 49 9.00 13.85 -2.03
C ARG A 49 10.00 13.63 -3.16
N GLU A 50 9.61 12.89 -4.18
CA GLU A 50 10.51 12.59 -5.29
C GLU A 50 10.58 13.78 -6.23
N ALA A 51 11.71 13.90 -6.92
CA ALA A 51 11.90 14.97 -7.88
C ALA A 51 10.85 14.87 -9.00
N PRO A 52 10.38 16.02 -9.51
CA PRO A 52 9.28 16.00 -10.50
C PRO A 52 9.72 15.61 -11.92
N ASN A 53 10.99 15.36 -12.15
CA ASN A 53 11.51 15.11 -13.51
C ASN A 53 11.56 13.62 -13.83
N LYS A 54 10.46 12.93 -13.65
CA LYS A 54 10.37 11.50 -13.95
C LYS A 54 9.50 11.24 -15.17
N GLY A 55 9.58 12.14 -16.17
CA GLY A 55 8.83 11.97 -17.41
C GLY A 55 7.33 11.98 -17.24
N GLY A 56 6.85 12.64 -16.19
CA GLY A 56 5.41 12.70 -15.91
C GLY A 56 4.86 11.46 -15.22
N HIS A 57 5.69 10.45 -15.02
CA HIS A 57 5.21 9.20 -14.42
C HIS A 57 4.93 9.35 -12.94
N ARG A 58 5.68 10.20 -12.24
CA ARG A 58 5.41 10.45 -10.82
C ARG A 58 4.02 11.07 -10.64
N GLU A 59 3.72 12.08 -11.43
CA GLU A 59 2.43 12.75 -11.37
C GLU A 59 1.29 11.81 -11.71
N LYS A 60 1.49 10.97 -12.71
CA LYS A 60 0.50 9.98 -13.08
C LYS A 60 0.30 8.97 -11.96
N ALA A 61 1.37 8.55 -11.31
CA ALA A 61 1.27 7.62 -10.20
C ALA A 61 0.51 8.22 -9.03
N VAL A 62 0.76 9.49 -8.70
CA VAL A 62 0.02 10.18 -7.65
C VAL A 62 -1.47 10.25 -7.99
N GLU A 63 -1.79 10.55 -9.24
CA GLU A 63 -3.19 10.59 -9.67
C GLU A 63 -3.87 9.25 -9.52
N LEU A 64 -3.18 8.18 -9.91
CA LEU A 64 -3.75 6.83 -9.79
C LEU A 64 -3.93 6.43 -8.34
N ILE A 65 -3.00 6.82 -7.48
CA ILE A 65 -3.12 6.54 -6.06
C ILE A 65 -4.30 7.31 -5.47
N ASP A 66 -4.52 8.55 -5.87
CA ASP A 66 -5.67 9.32 -5.39
C ASP A 66 -6.97 8.63 -5.77
N ARG A 67 -7.06 8.10 -6.98
CA ARG A 67 -8.24 7.34 -7.40
C ARG A 67 -8.40 6.08 -6.57
N ALA A 68 -7.30 5.40 -6.30
CA ALA A 68 -7.35 4.19 -5.48
C ALA A 68 -7.80 4.50 -4.06
N ILE A 69 -7.32 5.61 -3.50
CA ILE A 69 -7.74 6.04 -2.17
C ILE A 69 -9.25 6.26 -2.14
N ASN A 70 -9.79 6.93 -3.15
CA ASN A 70 -11.22 7.16 -3.22
C ASN A 70 -12.00 5.86 -3.31
N GLN A 71 -11.52 4.91 -4.10
CA GLN A 71 -12.19 3.62 -4.23
C GLN A 71 -12.15 2.84 -2.93
N VAL A 72 -11.04 2.86 -2.22
CA VAL A 72 -10.94 2.19 -0.92
C VAL A 72 -11.91 2.82 0.06
N LYS A 73 -11.98 4.14 0.10
CA LYS A 73 -12.91 4.83 1.01
C LYS A 73 -14.36 4.47 0.69
N GLU A 74 -14.71 4.43 -0.59
CA GLU A 74 -16.06 4.04 -0.99
C GLU A 74 -16.36 2.60 -0.61
N GLY A 75 -15.36 1.73 -0.73
CA GLY A 75 -15.50 0.35 -0.33
C GLY A 75 -15.72 0.19 1.17
N ILE A 76 -15.02 1.00 1.96
CA ILE A 76 -15.20 1.00 3.40
C ILE A 76 -16.63 1.44 3.75
N GLU A 77 -17.11 2.51 3.13
CA GLU A 77 -18.47 2.99 3.36
C GLU A 77 -19.50 1.94 2.97
N TYR A 78 -19.29 1.29 1.86
CA TYR A 78 -20.20 0.23 1.42
C TYR A 78 -20.25 -0.89 2.44
N GLY A 79 -19.08 -1.31 2.91
CA GLY A 79 -19.01 -2.38 3.90
C GLY A 79 -19.72 -2.04 5.20
N GLU A 80 -19.59 -0.79 5.62
CA GLU A 80 -20.25 -0.35 6.86
C GLU A 80 -21.77 -0.33 6.73
N ARG A 81 -22.27 -0.06 5.53
CA ARG A 81 -23.73 -0.02 5.32
C ARG A 81 -24.35 -1.41 5.15
N TYR A 82 -23.64 -2.28 4.46
CA TYR A 82 -24.26 -3.52 3.96
C TYR A 82 -23.71 -4.79 4.57
N VAL A 83 -22.56 -4.73 5.19
CA VAL A 83 -21.92 -5.90 5.78
C VAL A 83 -21.77 -5.68 7.28
N ARG A 84 -22.61 -6.31 8.04
CA ARG A 84 -22.58 -6.20 9.49
C ARG A 84 -22.38 -7.53 10.13
#